data_227f6ea264e80a1fb8e4f31be5d245b5
#
_entry.id   227f6ea264e80a1fb8e4f31be5d245b5
#
_cell.length_a   1.000
_cell.length_b   1.000
_cell.length_c   1.000
_cell.angle_alpha   90.00
_cell.angle_beta   90.00
_cell.angle_gamma   90.00
#
_symmetry.space_group_name_H-M   'P 1'
#
loop_
_entity.id
_entity.type
_entity.pdbx_description
1 polymer ?
#
loop_
_entity_poly.entity_id
_entity_poly.type
_entity_poly.pdbx_seq_one_letter_code
_entity_poly.pdbx_strand_id
1 'polypeptide(L)'
;MEFSAGQITALLGGQLYGNANAMVSDVAPIEHAEARHLTFITDEKYLPYLQDTKAGVVLITRSVVEGKIAFPEGEGKAGGAVILVENARGAMGQLLAMVSKAMFPAKKGIEQPSFISEGVEIPADAYVGAFAYIGRNVRLGAGVQIYPNAYIGDNVVIGEGTILYSGVRVYANCKVGAQCILHAGVVVGADGFGFEPDAQGVNQKIPQIGNVIIEDDVEIGANSCIDRAMMGSTIVRKNAKIDNLVQIAHNVEVGESTFCCAQVGIAGSTKIGKHCILAGQVGVAGHIEVADNCIFGAQTGVAGNIKQPGMYSGSPAIDAATWRRAVIKFKQSGKH
;
A
#
# COMPACT_ATOMS: atom_id res chain seq x y z
N MET A 1 10.16 23.31 4.71
CA MET A 1 11.48 23.01 5.32
C MET A 1 12.53 23.20 4.28
N GLU A 2 13.70 23.71 4.67
CA GLU A 2 14.81 23.87 3.75
C GLU A 2 15.95 22.94 4.17
N PHE A 3 16.60 22.31 3.20
CA PHE A 3 17.75 21.44 3.40
C PHE A 3 18.87 21.83 2.46
N SER A 4 20.10 21.84 2.95
CA SER A 4 21.24 21.97 2.05
C SER A 4 21.60 20.63 1.41
N ALA A 5 22.24 20.67 0.24
CA ALA A 5 22.76 19.48 -0.42
C ALA A 5 23.69 18.66 0.50
N GLY A 6 24.51 19.32 1.32
CA GLY A 6 25.35 18.66 2.31
C GLY A 6 24.56 17.94 3.39
N GLN A 7 23.48 18.52 3.90
CA GLN A 7 22.58 17.86 4.87
C GLN A 7 21.91 16.63 4.27
N ILE A 8 21.40 16.75 3.04
CA ILE A 8 20.78 15.64 2.31
C ILE A 8 21.80 14.52 2.09
N THR A 9 23.03 14.86 1.69
CA THR A 9 24.11 13.88 1.51
C THR A 9 24.46 13.13 2.79
N ALA A 10 24.61 13.86 3.90
CA ALA A 10 24.89 13.25 5.19
C ALA A 10 23.77 12.31 5.66
N LEU A 11 22.52 12.67 5.38
CA LEU A 11 21.36 11.87 5.74
C LEU A 11 21.23 10.57 4.92
N LEU A 12 21.51 10.66 3.63
CA LEU A 12 21.33 9.54 2.69
C LEU A 12 22.58 8.66 2.52
N GLY A 13 23.73 9.07 3.03
CA GLY A 13 25.01 8.38 2.84
C GLY A 13 25.50 8.40 1.38
N GLY A 14 25.12 9.42 0.60
CA GLY A 14 25.50 9.56 -0.80
C GLY A 14 26.86 10.19 -1.04
N GLN A 15 27.23 10.33 -2.31
CA GLN A 15 28.43 11.05 -2.77
C GLN A 15 28.00 12.37 -3.43
N LEU A 16 28.50 13.49 -2.89
CA LEU A 16 28.14 14.83 -3.32
C LEU A 16 29.13 15.36 -4.38
N TYR A 17 28.57 15.98 -5.41
CA TYR A 17 29.27 16.77 -6.40
C TYR A 17 28.63 18.15 -6.52
N GLY A 18 29.43 19.21 -6.53
CA GLY A 18 28.98 20.60 -6.65
C GLY A 18 28.78 21.31 -5.33
N ASN A 19 27.85 22.24 -5.29
CA ASN A 19 27.67 23.15 -4.16
C ASN A 19 26.96 22.49 -2.96
N ALA A 20 27.72 22.15 -1.91
CA ALA A 20 27.17 21.60 -0.67
C ALA A 20 26.16 22.51 0.05
N ASN A 21 26.23 23.82 -0.21
CA ASN A 21 25.35 24.82 0.37
C ASN A 21 24.13 25.12 -0.51
N ALA A 22 23.94 24.42 -1.65
CA ALA A 22 22.72 24.59 -2.46
C ALA A 22 21.50 24.21 -1.61
N MET A 23 20.58 25.14 -1.44
CA MET A 23 19.38 24.98 -0.61
C MET A 23 18.20 24.57 -1.45
N VAL A 24 17.42 23.61 -0.95
CA VAL A 24 16.15 23.19 -1.55
C VAL A 24 15.04 23.16 -0.50
N SER A 25 13.84 23.55 -0.92
CA SER A 25 12.67 23.64 -0.03
C SER A 25 11.46 22.86 -0.56
N ASP A 26 11.54 22.35 -1.78
CA ASP A 26 10.44 21.69 -2.47
C ASP A 26 10.96 20.60 -3.43
N VAL A 27 10.08 19.82 -4.00
CA VAL A 27 10.37 18.75 -4.96
C VAL A 27 9.64 19.02 -6.28
N ALA A 28 10.27 18.69 -7.41
CA ALA A 28 9.62 18.80 -8.72
C ALA A 28 10.16 17.73 -9.70
N PRO A 29 9.38 17.38 -10.75
CA PRO A 29 9.90 16.63 -11.89
C PRO A 29 11.08 17.37 -12.53
N ILE A 30 12.06 16.60 -13.04
CA ILE A 30 13.31 17.17 -13.56
C ILE A 30 13.12 18.17 -14.69
N GLU A 31 12.07 18.00 -15.48
CA GLU A 31 11.71 18.86 -16.62
C GLU A 31 11.25 20.26 -16.18
N HIS A 32 10.74 20.38 -14.96
CA HIS A 32 10.13 21.60 -14.44
C HIS A 32 10.80 22.12 -13.17
N ALA A 33 11.93 21.50 -12.79
CA ALA A 33 12.62 21.87 -11.56
C ALA A 33 13.31 23.22 -11.67
N GLU A 34 13.25 24.01 -10.60
CA GLU A 34 13.91 25.30 -10.38
C GLU A 34 14.97 25.17 -9.28
N ALA A 35 15.75 26.23 -9.03
CA ALA A 35 16.85 26.23 -8.06
C ALA A 35 16.44 25.81 -6.63
N ARG A 36 15.19 26.03 -6.24
CA ARG A 36 14.64 25.61 -4.93
C ARG A 36 14.18 24.14 -4.87
N HIS A 37 14.23 23.44 -5.99
CA HIS A 37 13.69 22.08 -6.06
C HIS A 37 14.79 21.02 -5.95
N LEU A 38 14.43 19.95 -5.23
CA LEU A 38 15.07 18.66 -5.28
C LEU A 38 14.38 17.81 -6.35
N THR A 39 15.15 17.08 -7.14
CA THR A 39 14.64 16.10 -8.11
C THR A 39 15.45 14.82 -8.07
N PHE A 40 15.04 13.79 -8.83
CA PHE A 40 15.77 12.52 -8.86
C PHE A 40 15.74 11.84 -10.22
N ILE A 41 16.78 11.05 -10.52
CA ILE A 41 16.94 10.26 -11.73
C ILE A 41 17.16 8.78 -11.35
N THR A 42 16.30 7.90 -11.88
CA THR A 42 16.38 6.45 -11.66
C THR A 42 16.50 5.65 -12.96
N ASP A 43 16.43 6.32 -14.11
CA ASP A 43 16.43 5.70 -15.44
C ASP A 43 17.25 6.56 -16.40
N GLU A 44 18.03 5.91 -17.28
CA GLU A 44 18.93 6.55 -18.24
C GLU A 44 18.22 7.53 -19.18
N LYS A 45 16.97 7.28 -19.51
CA LYS A 45 16.17 8.17 -20.37
C LYS A 45 16.03 9.60 -19.84
N TYR A 46 16.24 9.80 -18.54
CA TYR A 46 16.20 11.12 -17.91
C TYR A 46 17.57 11.81 -17.82
N LEU A 47 18.68 11.13 -18.15
CA LEU A 47 20.02 11.71 -18.14
C LEU A 47 20.18 12.96 -19.03
N PRO A 48 19.57 13.05 -20.24
CA PRO A 48 19.66 14.26 -21.05
C PRO A 48 19.18 15.51 -20.33
N TYR A 49 18.16 15.40 -19.47
CA TYR A 49 17.64 16.53 -18.70
C TYR A 49 18.62 17.05 -17.63
N LEU A 50 19.64 16.27 -17.25
CA LEU A 50 20.62 16.68 -16.24
C LEU A 50 21.40 17.93 -16.67
N GLN A 51 21.63 18.15 -17.96
CA GLN A 51 22.34 19.30 -18.49
C GLN A 51 21.49 20.57 -18.43
N ASP A 52 20.20 20.46 -18.68
CA ASP A 52 19.28 21.60 -18.86
C ASP A 52 18.46 21.93 -17.60
N THR A 53 18.30 20.97 -16.67
CA THR A 53 17.49 21.18 -15.47
C THR A 53 18.06 22.31 -14.61
N LYS A 54 17.17 23.13 -14.04
CA LYS A 54 17.49 24.22 -13.10
C LYS A 54 17.42 23.78 -11.64
N ALA A 55 17.21 22.48 -11.37
CA ALA A 55 17.10 21.95 -10.02
C ALA A 55 18.32 22.33 -9.15
N GLY A 56 18.06 22.72 -7.91
CA GLY A 56 19.12 23.02 -6.95
C GLY A 56 19.88 21.76 -6.53
N VAL A 57 19.19 20.63 -6.38
CA VAL A 57 19.77 19.33 -6.05
C VAL A 57 19.15 18.22 -6.90
N VAL A 58 19.99 17.33 -7.44
CA VAL A 58 19.55 16.15 -8.19
C VAL A 58 20.08 14.90 -7.52
N LEU A 59 19.20 14.01 -7.06
CA LEU A 59 19.57 12.66 -6.62
C LEU A 59 19.66 11.75 -7.85
N ILE A 60 20.74 10.97 -7.95
CA ILE A 60 20.89 10.04 -9.08
C ILE A 60 21.26 8.67 -8.55
N THR A 61 20.60 7.63 -9.07
CA THR A 61 20.99 6.25 -8.82
C THR A 61 22.35 5.99 -9.45
N ARG A 62 23.35 5.57 -8.65
CA ARG A 62 24.75 5.39 -9.07
C ARG A 62 24.90 4.59 -10.36
N SER A 63 24.23 3.44 -10.47
CA SER A 63 24.30 2.56 -11.64
C SER A 63 23.82 3.19 -12.96
N VAL A 64 23.02 4.25 -12.89
CA VAL A 64 22.50 4.95 -14.09
C VAL A 64 23.57 5.79 -14.77
N VAL A 65 24.55 6.30 -14.01
CA VAL A 65 25.63 7.18 -14.53
C VAL A 65 26.99 6.49 -14.61
N GLU A 66 27.15 5.32 -14.02
CA GLU A 66 28.42 4.59 -13.97
C GLU A 66 28.95 4.29 -15.36
N GLY A 67 30.20 4.71 -15.65
CA GLY A 67 30.83 4.58 -16.96
C GLY A 67 30.27 5.48 -18.08
N LYS A 68 29.31 6.37 -17.79
CA LYS A 68 28.65 7.26 -18.77
C LYS A 68 28.90 8.73 -18.52
N ILE A 69 28.87 9.15 -17.27
CA ILE A 69 29.06 10.53 -16.87
C ILE A 69 30.11 10.56 -15.75
N ALA A 70 31.16 11.35 -15.95
CA ALA A 70 32.13 11.67 -14.91
C ALA A 70 31.71 12.99 -14.24
N PHE A 71 31.66 12.98 -12.93
CA PHE A 71 31.49 14.19 -12.11
C PHE A 71 32.86 14.52 -11.51
N PRO A 72 33.58 15.57 -11.99
CA PRO A 72 34.84 16.00 -11.40
C PRO A 72 34.64 16.39 -9.93
N GLU A 73 35.63 16.12 -9.10
CA GLU A 73 35.60 16.56 -7.69
C GLU A 73 35.48 18.09 -7.62
N GLY A 74 34.53 18.59 -6.83
CA GLY A 74 34.27 20.01 -6.66
C GLY A 74 33.53 20.71 -7.78
N GLU A 75 33.31 20.05 -8.91
CA GLU A 75 32.49 20.55 -10.00
C GLU A 75 31.16 19.78 -10.05
N GLY A 76 30.08 20.47 -9.78
CA GLY A 76 28.73 20.02 -10.01
C GLY A 76 28.11 20.81 -11.12
N LYS A 77 26.82 20.66 -11.27
CA LYS A 77 26.01 21.51 -12.11
C LYS A 77 26.18 23.00 -11.70
N ALA A 78 26.29 23.91 -12.65
CA ALA A 78 26.40 25.36 -12.40
C ALA A 78 25.28 25.82 -11.45
N GLY A 79 25.63 26.23 -10.23
CA GLY A 79 24.70 26.73 -9.21
C GLY A 79 23.95 25.68 -8.38
N GLY A 80 24.12 24.37 -8.63
CA GLY A 80 23.43 23.30 -7.93
C GLY A 80 24.35 22.18 -7.46
N ALA A 81 23.77 21.07 -7.04
CA ALA A 81 24.46 19.86 -6.59
C ALA A 81 23.88 18.58 -7.19
N VAL A 82 24.72 17.57 -7.35
CA VAL A 82 24.33 16.20 -7.68
C VAL A 82 24.74 15.30 -6.52
N ILE A 83 23.86 14.41 -6.11
CA ILE A 83 24.12 13.43 -5.05
C ILE A 83 23.91 12.03 -5.63
N LEU A 84 24.99 11.24 -5.73
CA LEU A 84 24.90 9.85 -6.13
C LEU A 84 24.55 8.98 -4.94
N VAL A 85 23.50 8.19 -5.07
CA VAL A 85 23.00 7.23 -4.08
C VAL A 85 22.78 5.87 -4.72
N GLU A 86 22.71 4.82 -3.94
CA GLU A 86 22.46 3.46 -4.45
C GLU A 86 21.07 3.32 -5.09
N ASN A 87 20.06 3.98 -4.52
CA ASN A 87 18.68 3.98 -5.01
C ASN A 87 18.06 5.37 -4.80
N ALA A 88 18.01 6.19 -5.84
CA ALA A 88 17.50 7.56 -5.76
C ALA A 88 15.99 7.63 -5.44
N ARG A 89 15.20 6.65 -5.87
CA ARG A 89 13.77 6.57 -5.52
C ARG A 89 13.58 6.28 -4.04
N GLY A 90 14.31 5.30 -3.50
CA GLY A 90 14.29 4.98 -2.07
C GLY A 90 14.78 6.15 -1.21
N ALA A 91 15.86 6.82 -1.64
CA ALA A 91 16.38 8.02 -0.99
C ALA A 91 15.37 9.17 -0.96
N MET A 92 14.69 9.44 -2.08
CA MET A 92 13.59 10.40 -2.14
C MET A 92 12.46 10.02 -1.18
N GLY A 93 12.08 8.73 -1.13
CA GLY A 93 11.06 8.22 -0.21
C GLY A 93 11.42 8.48 1.26
N GLN A 94 12.68 8.29 1.66
CA GLN A 94 13.15 8.60 3.01
C GLN A 94 13.03 10.10 3.34
N LEU A 95 13.42 10.97 2.43
CA LEU A 95 13.29 12.43 2.62
C LEU A 95 11.82 12.84 2.73
N LEU A 96 10.97 12.33 1.85
CA LEU A 96 9.53 12.63 1.89
C LEU A 96 8.87 12.13 3.17
N ALA A 97 9.28 10.95 3.69
CA ALA A 97 8.79 10.44 4.97
C ALA A 97 9.16 11.35 6.14
N MET A 98 10.40 11.89 6.16
CA MET A 98 10.82 12.85 7.18
C MET A 98 10.04 14.16 7.10
N VAL A 99 9.88 14.70 5.90
CA VAL A 99 9.09 15.92 5.67
C VAL A 99 7.64 15.70 6.09
N SER A 100 7.03 14.59 5.67
CA SER A 100 5.66 14.21 6.05
C SER A 100 5.49 14.13 7.55
N LYS A 101 6.40 13.46 8.26
CA LYS A 101 6.35 13.34 9.72
C LYS A 101 6.43 14.68 10.44
N ALA A 102 7.17 15.63 9.88
CA ALA A 102 7.30 16.96 10.44
C ALA A 102 6.10 17.87 10.08
N MET A 103 5.51 17.70 8.88
CA MET A 103 4.31 18.45 8.46
C MET A 103 3.04 17.93 9.16
N PHE A 104 2.97 16.63 9.40
CA PHE A 104 1.81 15.95 9.99
C PHE A 104 2.24 15.18 11.25
N PRO A 105 2.59 15.88 12.35
CA PRO A 105 3.00 15.22 13.58
C PRO A 105 1.86 14.37 14.13
N ALA A 106 2.19 13.24 14.76
CA ALA A 106 1.21 12.40 15.44
C ALA A 106 0.43 13.22 16.46
N LYS A 107 -0.89 13.11 16.41
CA LYS A 107 -1.79 13.74 17.36
C LYS A 107 -1.77 12.98 18.68
N LYS A 108 -2.25 13.63 19.77
CA LYS A 108 -2.41 13.03 21.09
C LYS A 108 -3.71 13.48 21.73
N GLY A 109 -4.23 12.64 22.64
CA GLY A 109 -5.40 12.95 23.44
C GLY A 109 -6.70 12.47 22.81
N ILE A 110 -7.80 12.80 23.47
CA ILE A 110 -9.15 12.33 23.13
C ILE A 110 -10.02 13.54 22.82
N GLU A 111 -10.50 13.61 21.58
CA GLU A 111 -11.47 14.63 21.15
C GLU A 111 -12.89 14.23 21.56
N GLN A 112 -13.74 15.21 21.83
CA GLN A 112 -15.14 15.01 22.21
C GLN A 112 -16.08 15.57 21.13
N PRO A 113 -17.30 14.97 20.95
CA PRO A 113 -17.75 13.75 21.63
C PRO A 113 -17.15 12.48 21.05
N SER A 114 -16.74 11.56 21.90
CA SER A 114 -16.34 10.20 21.53
C SER A 114 -16.90 9.20 22.54
N PHE A 115 -17.10 7.94 22.15
CA PHE A 115 -17.56 6.90 23.04
C PHE A 115 -16.44 5.89 23.28
N ILE A 116 -16.08 5.70 24.54
CA ILE A 116 -15.09 4.69 24.97
C ILE A 116 -15.76 3.86 26.06
N SER A 117 -15.83 2.54 25.85
CA SER A 117 -16.42 1.64 26.84
C SER A 117 -15.65 1.64 28.16
N GLU A 118 -16.37 1.46 29.24
CA GLU A 118 -15.79 1.40 30.59
C GLU A 118 -14.69 0.33 30.69
N GLY A 119 -13.61 0.65 31.38
CA GLY A 119 -12.46 -0.24 31.58
C GLY A 119 -11.50 -0.35 30.39
N VAL A 120 -11.73 0.39 29.30
CA VAL A 120 -10.76 0.47 28.19
C VAL A 120 -9.70 1.51 28.50
N GLU A 121 -8.44 1.08 28.51
CA GLU A 121 -7.30 1.97 28.73
C GLU A 121 -6.81 2.56 27.40
N ILE A 122 -6.72 3.89 27.36
CA ILE A 122 -6.16 4.62 26.21
C ILE A 122 -4.72 5.03 26.55
N PRO A 123 -3.71 4.57 25.78
CA PRO A 123 -2.32 4.98 26.00
C PRO A 123 -2.16 6.51 25.98
N ALA A 124 -1.30 7.06 26.83
CA ALA A 124 -1.12 8.50 26.99
C ALA A 124 -0.61 9.22 25.73
N ASP A 125 0.01 8.49 24.81
CA ASP A 125 0.52 8.96 23.54
C ASP A 125 -0.40 8.65 22.35
N ALA A 126 -1.53 7.98 22.59
CA ALA A 126 -2.54 7.69 21.58
C ALA A 126 -3.42 8.92 21.27
N TYR A 127 -4.06 8.87 20.10
CA TYR A 127 -5.07 9.85 19.69
C TYR A 127 -6.40 9.16 19.38
N VAL A 128 -7.48 9.74 19.90
CA VAL A 128 -8.86 9.33 19.60
C VAL A 128 -9.62 10.55 19.10
N GLY A 129 -9.99 10.55 17.85
CA GLY A 129 -10.72 11.62 17.18
C GLY A 129 -12.20 11.66 17.54
N ALA A 130 -12.83 12.80 17.30
CA ALA A 130 -14.24 13.02 17.60
C ALA A 130 -15.15 11.99 16.87
N PHE A 131 -16.24 11.61 17.55
CA PHE A 131 -17.22 10.61 17.09
C PHE A 131 -16.66 9.20 16.88
N ALA A 132 -15.45 8.90 17.37
CA ALA A 132 -14.96 7.54 17.41
C ALA A 132 -15.76 6.73 18.45
N TYR A 133 -16.01 5.46 18.12
CA TYR A 133 -16.61 4.46 19.02
C TYR A 133 -15.58 3.38 19.34
N ILE A 134 -15.32 3.13 20.61
CA ILE A 134 -14.42 2.09 21.10
C ILE A 134 -15.21 1.16 22.04
N GLY A 135 -15.37 -0.09 21.58
CA GLY A 135 -16.14 -1.13 22.26
C GLY A 135 -15.46 -1.71 23.47
N ARG A 136 -16.10 -2.69 24.10
CA ARG A 136 -15.63 -3.33 25.33
C ARG A 136 -14.38 -4.18 25.09
N ASN A 137 -13.51 -4.25 26.10
CA ASN A 137 -12.32 -5.08 26.09
C ASN A 137 -11.36 -4.79 24.91
N VAL A 138 -11.44 -3.62 24.28
CA VAL A 138 -10.49 -3.19 23.26
C VAL A 138 -9.13 -2.97 23.90
N ARG A 139 -8.08 -3.42 23.21
CA ARG A 139 -6.69 -3.20 23.62
C ARG A 139 -5.97 -2.40 22.55
N LEU A 140 -5.38 -1.28 22.93
CA LEU A 140 -4.66 -0.36 22.07
C LEU A 140 -3.17 -0.34 22.45
N GLY A 141 -2.31 -0.45 21.45
CA GLY A 141 -0.87 -0.25 21.59
C GLY A 141 -0.49 1.22 21.76
N ALA A 142 0.74 1.49 22.17
CA ALA A 142 1.30 2.83 22.29
C ALA A 142 1.23 3.59 20.95
N GLY A 143 1.02 4.89 20.96
CA GLY A 143 1.04 5.76 19.78
C GLY A 143 -0.03 5.50 18.73
N VAL A 144 -1.06 4.69 19.01
CA VAL A 144 -2.17 4.42 18.07
C VAL A 144 -2.90 5.73 17.74
N GLN A 145 -3.20 5.93 16.46
CA GLN A 145 -3.91 7.09 15.95
C GLN A 145 -5.28 6.67 15.40
N ILE A 146 -6.36 6.99 16.13
CA ILE A 146 -7.74 6.70 15.74
C ILE A 146 -8.40 8.00 15.30
N TYR A 147 -8.63 8.15 14.00
CA TYR A 147 -9.20 9.36 13.46
C TYR A 147 -10.73 9.42 13.60
N PRO A 148 -11.35 10.61 13.40
CA PRO A 148 -12.79 10.80 13.64
C PRO A 148 -13.69 9.79 12.91
N ASN A 149 -14.83 9.45 13.53
CA ASN A 149 -15.83 8.49 13.01
C ASN A 149 -15.33 7.05 12.84
N ALA A 150 -14.19 6.66 13.40
CA ALA A 150 -13.77 5.28 13.42
C ALA A 150 -14.64 4.45 14.35
N TYR A 151 -14.94 3.20 13.98
CA TYR A 151 -15.66 2.23 14.81
C TYR A 151 -14.75 1.05 15.13
N ILE A 152 -14.55 0.80 16.40
CA ILE A 152 -13.77 -0.34 16.91
C ILE A 152 -14.68 -1.17 17.80
N GLY A 153 -15.02 -2.37 17.31
CA GLY A 153 -15.93 -3.30 17.99
C GLY A 153 -15.31 -3.96 19.22
N ASP A 154 -16.11 -4.74 19.92
CA ASP A 154 -15.72 -5.42 21.16
C ASP A 154 -14.54 -6.40 20.92
N ASN A 155 -13.65 -6.54 21.90
CA ASN A 155 -12.52 -7.46 21.93
C ASN A 155 -11.49 -7.27 20.79
N VAL A 156 -11.48 -6.10 20.13
CA VAL A 156 -10.50 -5.77 19.09
C VAL A 156 -9.14 -5.48 19.74
N VAL A 157 -8.09 -5.87 19.03
CA VAL A 157 -6.71 -5.55 19.40
C VAL A 157 -6.07 -4.74 18.28
N ILE A 158 -5.51 -3.57 18.61
CA ILE A 158 -4.77 -2.71 17.69
C ILE A 158 -3.34 -2.56 18.20
N GLY A 159 -2.37 -2.92 17.37
CA GLY A 159 -0.95 -2.85 17.71
C GLY A 159 -0.38 -1.44 17.73
N GLU A 160 0.82 -1.31 18.29
CA GLU A 160 1.55 -0.06 18.46
C GLU A 160 1.71 0.72 17.14
N GLY A 161 1.58 2.06 17.20
CA GLY A 161 1.82 2.98 16.09
C GLY A 161 0.88 2.84 14.90
N THR A 162 -0.17 2.02 15.01
CA THR A 162 -1.16 1.82 13.94
C THR A 162 -2.04 3.05 13.77
N ILE A 163 -2.32 3.40 12.51
CA ILE A 163 -3.14 4.55 12.13
C ILE A 163 -4.45 4.04 11.51
N LEU A 164 -5.57 4.40 12.12
CA LEU A 164 -6.91 4.17 11.59
C LEU A 164 -7.51 5.50 11.15
N TYR A 165 -7.54 5.74 9.83
CA TYR A 165 -8.10 6.98 9.30
C TYR A 165 -9.62 7.06 9.46
N SER A 166 -10.17 8.24 9.17
CA SER A 166 -11.59 8.55 9.40
C SER A 166 -12.53 7.52 8.76
N GLY A 167 -13.51 7.07 9.53
CA GLY A 167 -14.53 6.13 9.07
C GLY A 167 -14.05 4.68 8.90
N VAL A 168 -12.86 4.32 9.34
CA VAL A 168 -12.41 2.92 9.45
C VAL A 168 -13.33 2.16 10.40
N ARG A 169 -13.71 0.94 10.03
CA ARG A 169 -14.53 0.05 10.86
C ARG A 169 -13.81 -1.27 11.09
N VAL A 170 -13.50 -1.56 12.33
CA VAL A 170 -12.93 -2.85 12.77
C VAL A 170 -13.98 -3.56 13.61
N TYR A 171 -14.55 -4.63 13.08
CA TYR A 171 -15.58 -5.41 13.75
C TYR A 171 -15.01 -6.26 14.89
N ALA A 172 -15.92 -6.70 15.77
CA ALA A 172 -15.56 -7.42 16.99
C ALA A 172 -14.65 -8.64 16.74
N ASN A 173 -13.76 -8.91 17.71
CA ASN A 173 -12.81 -10.03 17.76
C ASN A 173 -11.69 -9.98 16.69
N CYS A 174 -11.58 -8.91 15.89
CA CYS A 174 -10.51 -8.77 14.91
C CYS A 174 -9.21 -8.27 15.56
N LYS A 175 -8.09 -8.52 14.89
CA LYS A 175 -6.77 -8.08 15.33
C LYS A 175 -6.07 -7.32 14.20
N VAL A 176 -5.49 -6.17 14.54
CA VAL A 176 -4.64 -5.36 13.66
C VAL A 176 -3.28 -5.26 14.34
N GLY A 177 -2.22 -5.60 13.64
CA GLY A 177 -0.84 -5.58 14.11
C GLY A 177 -0.30 -4.18 14.35
N ALA A 178 0.99 -4.09 14.59
CA ALA A 178 1.71 -2.84 14.80
C ALA A 178 2.07 -2.15 13.46
N GLN A 179 2.24 -0.82 13.51
CA GLN A 179 2.69 0.01 12.37
C GLN A 179 1.82 -0.13 11.11
N CYS A 180 0.55 -0.50 11.27
CA CYS A 180 -0.39 -0.61 10.16
C CYS A 180 -1.00 0.75 9.81
N ILE A 181 -1.39 0.92 8.55
CA ILE A 181 -2.12 2.10 8.08
C ILE A 181 -3.41 1.63 7.39
N LEU A 182 -4.56 1.96 7.97
CA LEU A 182 -5.86 1.71 7.37
C LEU A 182 -6.46 3.04 6.91
N HIS A 183 -6.59 3.21 5.60
CA HIS A 183 -7.12 4.44 5.02
C HIS A 183 -8.63 4.58 5.20
N ALA A 184 -9.16 5.77 4.87
CA ALA A 184 -10.55 6.12 5.13
C ALA A 184 -11.55 5.10 4.56
N GLY A 185 -12.55 4.74 5.37
CA GLY A 185 -13.62 3.86 4.95
C GLY A 185 -13.28 2.36 4.86
N VAL A 186 -12.06 1.94 5.22
CA VAL A 186 -11.69 0.52 5.30
C VAL A 186 -12.60 -0.22 6.27
N VAL A 187 -13.07 -1.41 5.86
CA VAL A 187 -13.89 -2.30 6.68
C VAL A 187 -13.15 -3.61 6.93
N VAL A 188 -12.94 -3.94 8.20
CA VAL A 188 -12.27 -5.17 8.64
C VAL A 188 -13.23 -6.01 9.46
N GLY A 189 -13.54 -7.21 8.99
CA GLY A 189 -14.32 -8.18 9.74
C GLY A 189 -15.84 -8.09 9.55
N ALA A 190 -16.33 -7.47 8.46
CA ALA A 190 -17.71 -7.67 8.02
C ALA A 190 -17.93 -9.15 7.67
N ASP A 191 -19.20 -9.60 7.73
CA ASP A 191 -19.53 -10.98 7.38
C ASP A 191 -19.14 -11.31 5.94
N GLY A 192 -18.50 -12.46 5.76
CA GLY A 192 -18.27 -13.04 4.45
C GLY A 192 -19.56 -13.41 3.73
N PHE A 193 -19.48 -13.54 2.41
CA PHE A 193 -20.60 -13.92 1.54
C PHE A 193 -20.86 -15.43 1.66
N GLY A 194 -21.65 -15.82 2.67
CA GLY A 194 -22.00 -17.20 2.98
C GLY A 194 -23.52 -17.39 2.95
N PHE A 195 -24.03 -18.09 1.95
CA PHE A 195 -25.45 -18.43 1.79
C PHE A 195 -25.59 -19.85 1.24
N GLU A 196 -26.64 -20.56 1.66
CA GLU A 196 -27.02 -21.86 1.16
C GLU A 196 -28.50 -21.82 0.72
N PRO A 197 -28.83 -22.17 -0.51
CA PRO A 197 -30.22 -22.24 -0.93
C PRO A 197 -30.96 -23.43 -0.29
N ASP A 198 -32.13 -23.20 0.27
CA ASP A 198 -32.99 -24.27 0.74
C ASP A 198 -33.65 -25.02 -0.43
N ALA A 199 -34.50 -26.00 -0.12
CA ALA A 199 -35.20 -26.83 -1.11
C ALA A 199 -36.14 -26.02 -2.06
N GLN A 200 -36.51 -24.81 -1.69
CA GLN A 200 -37.32 -23.88 -2.47
C GLN A 200 -36.46 -22.87 -3.24
N GLY A 201 -35.11 -22.94 -3.11
CA GLY A 201 -34.16 -22.00 -3.73
C GLY A 201 -34.06 -20.67 -2.99
N VAL A 202 -34.54 -20.58 -1.75
CA VAL A 202 -34.39 -19.37 -0.93
C VAL A 202 -33.03 -19.41 -0.23
N ASN A 203 -32.22 -18.35 -0.40
CA ASN A 203 -30.91 -18.25 0.16
C ASN A 203 -30.95 -18.05 1.69
N GLN A 204 -30.46 -19.01 2.44
CA GLN A 204 -30.30 -18.96 3.89
C GLN A 204 -28.93 -18.47 4.26
N LYS A 205 -28.84 -17.46 5.14
CA LYS A 205 -27.54 -16.93 5.58
C LYS A 205 -26.79 -17.93 6.45
N ILE A 206 -25.52 -18.15 6.10
CA ILE A 206 -24.59 -18.90 6.96
C ILE A 206 -23.88 -17.88 7.87
N PRO A 207 -24.05 -17.97 9.22
CA PRO A 207 -23.36 -17.08 10.15
C PRO A 207 -21.84 -17.15 10.02
N GLN A 208 -21.18 -16.02 10.15
CA GLN A 208 -19.72 -15.88 10.08
C GLN A 208 -19.20 -15.60 11.51
N ILE A 209 -18.64 -16.60 12.16
CA ILE A 209 -18.23 -16.51 13.59
C ILE A 209 -16.72 -16.36 13.78
N GLY A 210 -15.94 -16.41 12.71
CA GLY A 210 -14.51 -16.18 12.73
C GLY A 210 -14.13 -14.70 12.82
N ASN A 211 -12.91 -14.38 12.52
CA ASN A 211 -12.38 -13.02 12.60
C ASN A 211 -11.44 -12.70 11.43
N VAL A 212 -10.81 -11.51 11.51
CA VAL A 212 -9.70 -11.09 10.66
C VAL A 212 -8.47 -10.87 11.52
N ILE A 213 -7.31 -11.29 11.01
CA ILE A 213 -6.00 -10.97 11.56
C ILE A 213 -5.21 -10.22 10.48
N ILE A 214 -4.85 -8.98 10.77
CA ILE A 214 -3.92 -8.18 9.99
C ILE A 214 -2.61 -8.16 10.78
N GLU A 215 -1.52 -8.65 10.17
CA GLU A 215 -0.19 -8.64 10.80
C GLU A 215 0.46 -7.25 10.70
N ASP A 216 1.71 -7.12 11.17
CA ASP A 216 2.40 -5.83 11.25
C ASP A 216 2.76 -5.22 9.88
N ASP A 217 2.97 -3.92 9.84
CA ASP A 217 3.43 -3.16 8.68
C ASP A 217 2.48 -3.23 7.45
N VAL A 218 1.23 -3.63 7.63
CA VAL A 218 0.24 -3.71 6.55
C VAL A 218 -0.35 -2.33 6.27
N GLU A 219 -0.49 -2.00 4.99
CA GLU A 219 -1.23 -0.81 4.55
C GLU A 219 -2.45 -1.21 3.73
N ILE A 220 -3.62 -0.61 4.04
CA ILE A 220 -4.88 -0.92 3.37
C ILE A 220 -5.50 0.38 2.86
N GLY A 221 -5.66 0.47 1.55
CA GLY A 221 -6.21 1.61 0.82
C GLY A 221 -7.70 1.84 1.08
N ALA A 222 -8.15 3.03 0.75
CA ALA A 222 -9.49 3.52 1.06
C ALA A 222 -10.61 2.62 0.50
N ASN A 223 -11.65 2.41 1.32
CA ASN A 223 -12.84 1.64 1.00
C ASN A 223 -12.58 0.16 0.64
N SER A 224 -11.44 -0.39 0.99
CA SER A 224 -11.16 -1.82 0.88
C SER A 224 -11.88 -2.59 1.99
N CYS A 225 -12.35 -3.80 1.67
CA CYS A 225 -13.07 -4.65 2.59
C CYS A 225 -12.35 -5.99 2.78
N ILE A 226 -12.14 -6.38 4.03
CA ILE A 226 -11.59 -7.68 4.43
C ILE A 226 -12.65 -8.39 5.27
N ASP A 227 -13.26 -9.42 4.69
CA ASP A 227 -14.35 -10.17 5.33
C ASP A 227 -13.80 -11.12 6.39
N ARG A 228 -14.58 -11.29 7.47
CA ARG A 228 -14.25 -12.30 8.47
C ARG A 228 -14.39 -13.72 7.93
N ALA A 229 -13.63 -14.62 8.46
CA ALA A 229 -13.79 -16.04 8.18
C ALA A 229 -15.13 -16.57 8.69
N MET A 230 -15.67 -17.60 8.04
CA MET A 230 -16.80 -18.36 8.57
C MET A 230 -16.41 -18.99 9.92
N MET A 231 -15.25 -19.64 9.99
CA MET A 231 -14.57 -20.17 11.18
C MET A 231 -13.06 -19.93 11.03
N GLY A 232 -12.36 -19.71 12.13
CA GLY A 232 -10.95 -19.35 12.11
C GLY A 232 -10.73 -17.90 11.72
N SER A 233 -9.79 -17.64 10.83
CA SER A 233 -9.38 -16.27 10.48
C SER A 233 -9.17 -16.08 8.98
N THR A 234 -9.56 -14.91 8.47
CA THR A 234 -9.02 -14.32 7.26
C THR A 234 -7.72 -13.61 7.64
N ILE A 235 -6.63 -13.79 6.88
CA ILE A 235 -5.31 -13.34 7.31
C ILE A 235 -4.65 -12.48 6.24
N VAL A 236 -4.18 -11.30 6.63
CA VAL A 236 -3.30 -10.46 5.82
C VAL A 236 -1.93 -10.45 6.51
N ARG A 237 -0.95 -11.06 5.85
CA ARG A 237 0.39 -11.24 6.41
C ARG A 237 1.21 -9.96 6.40
N LYS A 238 2.28 -9.98 7.18
CA LYS A 238 3.19 -8.84 7.39
C LYS A 238 3.58 -8.14 6.09
N ASN A 239 3.62 -6.80 6.18
CA ASN A 239 4.07 -5.92 5.08
C ASN A 239 3.29 -6.06 3.76
N ALA A 240 2.14 -6.72 3.72
CA ALA A 240 1.28 -6.69 2.54
C ALA A 240 0.75 -5.26 2.29
N LYS A 241 0.63 -4.89 1.02
CA LYS A 241 0.12 -3.58 0.60
C LYS A 241 -1.14 -3.78 -0.24
N ILE A 242 -2.24 -3.35 0.30
CA ILE A 242 -3.57 -3.46 -0.28
C ILE A 242 -3.99 -2.05 -0.72
N ASP A 243 -4.27 -1.87 -1.99
CA ASP A 243 -4.69 -0.59 -2.56
C ASP A 243 -6.19 -0.35 -2.34
N ASN A 244 -6.72 0.70 -2.95
CA ASN A 244 -8.10 1.13 -2.78
C ASN A 244 -9.10 0.17 -3.44
N LEU A 245 -10.31 0.06 -2.85
CA LEU A 245 -11.42 -0.71 -3.41
C LEU A 245 -11.11 -2.20 -3.62
N VAL A 246 -10.23 -2.78 -2.83
CA VAL A 246 -9.91 -4.21 -2.86
C VAL A 246 -10.91 -4.98 -2.02
N GLN A 247 -11.37 -6.14 -2.52
CA GLN A 247 -12.20 -7.10 -1.79
C GLN A 247 -11.40 -8.36 -1.45
N ILE A 248 -11.21 -8.63 -0.17
CA ILE A 248 -10.65 -9.88 0.34
C ILE A 248 -11.77 -10.63 1.06
N ALA A 249 -12.21 -11.75 0.47
CA ALA A 249 -13.30 -12.53 1.01
C ALA A 249 -12.91 -13.40 2.22
N HIS A 250 -13.89 -14.06 2.80
CA HIS A 250 -13.75 -14.90 3.99
C HIS A 250 -12.69 -16.01 3.83
N ASN A 251 -11.97 -16.31 4.89
CA ASN A 251 -10.96 -17.37 4.94
C ASN A 251 -9.79 -17.24 3.93
N VAL A 252 -9.60 -16.06 3.33
CA VAL A 252 -8.46 -15.78 2.46
C VAL A 252 -7.20 -15.59 3.30
N GLU A 253 -6.08 -16.02 2.77
CA GLU A 253 -4.76 -15.68 3.27
C GLU A 253 -3.98 -14.92 2.19
N VAL A 254 -3.56 -13.68 2.48
CA VAL A 254 -2.67 -12.88 1.64
C VAL A 254 -1.26 -12.97 2.21
N GLY A 255 -0.32 -13.48 1.42
CA GLY A 255 1.07 -13.71 1.83
C GLY A 255 1.86 -12.43 2.11
N GLU A 256 2.95 -12.59 2.83
CA GLU A 256 3.86 -11.52 3.24
C GLU A 256 4.36 -10.71 2.04
N SER A 257 4.44 -9.39 2.20
CA SER A 257 4.96 -8.46 1.19
C SER A 257 4.27 -8.55 -0.18
N THR A 258 3.04 -9.03 -0.24
CA THR A 258 2.23 -9.11 -1.46
C THR A 258 1.54 -7.77 -1.72
N PHE A 259 1.51 -7.36 -3.00
CA PHE A 259 0.78 -6.19 -3.47
C PHE A 259 -0.56 -6.61 -4.09
N CYS A 260 -1.65 -6.05 -3.60
CA CYS A 260 -2.96 -6.10 -4.24
C CYS A 260 -3.30 -4.68 -4.70
N CYS A 261 -3.16 -4.42 -6.01
CA CYS A 261 -3.47 -3.10 -6.56
C CYS A 261 -4.99 -2.85 -6.58
N ALA A 262 -5.38 -1.63 -6.97
CA ALA A 262 -6.77 -1.19 -6.89
C ALA A 262 -7.77 -2.15 -7.57
N GLN A 263 -8.91 -2.33 -6.91
CA GLN A 263 -10.04 -3.15 -7.39
C GLN A 263 -9.73 -4.65 -7.58
N VAL A 264 -8.67 -5.18 -6.97
CA VAL A 264 -8.44 -6.63 -6.91
C VAL A 264 -9.57 -7.28 -6.10
N GLY A 265 -10.07 -8.40 -6.59
CA GLY A 265 -11.04 -9.24 -5.90
C GLY A 265 -10.50 -10.64 -5.66
N ILE A 266 -10.44 -11.08 -4.40
CA ILE A 266 -9.98 -12.42 -4.02
C ILE A 266 -11.15 -13.17 -3.38
N ALA A 267 -11.63 -14.22 -4.03
CA ALA A 267 -12.76 -15.02 -3.55
C ALA A 267 -12.35 -15.93 -2.37
N GLY A 268 -13.36 -16.40 -1.65
CA GLY A 268 -13.21 -17.07 -0.36
C GLY A 268 -12.30 -18.31 -0.37
N SER A 269 -11.64 -18.55 0.76
CA SER A 269 -10.77 -19.72 1.03
C SER A 269 -9.56 -19.84 0.11
N THR A 270 -9.14 -18.74 -0.50
CA THR A 270 -7.97 -18.66 -1.40
C THR A 270 -6.71 -18.30 -0.61
N LYS A 271 -5.58 -18.89 -0.99
CA LYS A 271 -4.26 -18.57 -0.44
C LYS A 271 -3.40 -17.94 -1.51
N ILE A 272 -2.98 -16.72 -1.28
CA ILE A 272 -2.00 -16.01 -2.11
C ILE A 272 -0.62 -16.13 -1.44
N GLY A 273 0.38 -16.53 -2.21
CA GLY A 273 1.76 -16.66 -1.74
C GLY A 273 2.39 -15.33 -1.38
N LYS A 274 3.65 -15.38 -0.92
CA LYS A 274 4.45 -14.21 -0.57
C LYS A 274 4.99 -13.50 -1.81
N HIS A 275 5.28 -12.20 -1.66
CA HIS A 275 5.92 -11.38 -2.70
C HIS A 275 5.20 -11.43 -4.05
N CYS A 276 3.90 -11.64 -4.05
CA CYS A 276 3.09 -11.60 -5.25
C CYS A 276 2.71 -10.16 -5.62
N ILE A 277 2.42 -9.93 -6.90
CA ILE A 277 1.88 -8.66 -7.39
C ILE A 277 0.60 -8.96 -8.17
N LEU A 278 -0.53 -8.56 -7.63
CA LEU A 278 -1.82 -8.59 -8.31
C LEU A 278 -2.10 -7.18 -8.82
N ALA A 279 -1.91 -6.95 -10.14
CA ALA A 279 -2.17 -5.64 -10.73
C ALA A 279 -3.66 -5.28 -10.71
N GLY A 280 -4.00 -4.06 -11.09
CA GLY A 280 -5.37 -3.54 -10.96
C GLY A 280 -6.43 -4.43 -11.61
N GLN A 281 -7.55 -4.61 -10.90
CA GLN A 281 -8.73 -5.39 -11.36
C GLN A 281 -8.46 -6.88 -11.58
N VAL A 282 -7.42 -7.46 -11.00
CA VAL A 282 -7.23 -8.92 -11.00
C VAL A 282 -8.34 -9.58 -10.19
N GLY A 283 -8.96 -10.60 -10.76
CA GLY A 283 -9.96 -11.45 -10.10
C GLY A 283 -9.39 -12.83 -9.81
N VAL A 284 -9.51 -13.31 -8.58
CA VAL A 284 -8.99 -14.62 -8.16
C VAL A 284 -10.16 -15.51 -7.70
N ALA A 285 -10.28 -16.68 -8.31
CA ALA A 285 -11.32 -17.67 -7.95
C ALA A 285 -11.14 -18.20 -6.53
N GLY A 286 -12.23 -18.70 -5.96
CA GLY A 286 -12.24 -19.28 -4.62
C GLY A 286 -11.55 -20.63 -4.53
N HIS A 287 -11.09 -20.98 -3.32
CA HIS A 287 -10.52 -22.28 -2.99
C HIS A 287 -9.28 -22.67 -3.80
N ILE A 288 -8.47 -21.69 -4.24
CA ILE A 288 -7.23 -21.93 -4.97
C ILE A 288 -6.01 -21.47 -4.18
N GLU A 289 -4.84 -21.99 -4.59
CA GLU A 289 -3.55 -21.63 -4.05
C GLU A 289 -2.66 -21.03 -5.14
N VAL A 290 -2.02 -19.91 -4.83
CA VAL A 290 -1.08 -19.19 -5.68
C VAL A 290 0.30 -19.28 -5.05
N ALA A 291 1.28 -19.76 -5.80
CA ALA A 291 2.68 -19.83 -5.37
C ALA A 291 3.26 -18.46 -5.05
N ASP A 292 4.36 -18.44 -4.30
CA ASP A 292 5.13 -17.23 -4.03
C ASP A 292 5.70 -16.60 -5.32
N ASN A 293 5.98 -15.30 -5.31
CA ASN A 293 6.62 -14.55 -6.39
C ASN A 293 5.88 -14.59 -7.75
N CYS A 294 4.56 -14.62 -7.71
CA CYS A 294 3.72 -14.53 -8.91
C CYS A 294 3.36 -13.08 -9.22
N ILE A 295 3.38 -12.72 -10.50
CA ILE A 295 2.98 -11.39 -10.99
C ILE A 295 1.80 -11.56 -11.94
N PHE A 296 0.67 -10.92 -11.64
CA PHE A 296 -0.51 -10.94 -12.50
C PHE A 296 -0.70 -9.57 -13.15
N GLY A 297 -0.73 -9.53 -14.49
CA GLY A 297 -1.06 -8.32 -15.24
C GLY A 297 -2.48 -7.82 -14.95
N ALA A 298 -2.75 -6.55 -15.26
CA ALA A 298 -4.07 -5.95 -14.98
C ALA A 298 -5.22 -6.75 -15.64
N GLN A 299 -6.36 -6.83 -14.93
CA GLN A 299 -7.57 -7.53 -15.37
C GLN A 299 -7.38 -9.04 -15.64
N THR A 300 -6.35 -9.66 -15.09
CA THR A 300 -6.16 -11.11 -15.22
C THR A 300 -7.18 -11.86 -14.35
N GLY A 301 -7.87 -12.85 -14.95
CA GLY A 301 -8.69 -13.81 -14.24
C GLY A 301 -7.90 -15.06 -13.85
N VAL A 302 -7.73 -15.31 -12.55
CA VAL A 302 -7.03 -16.50 -12.03
C VAL A 302 -8.06 -17.54 -11.66
N ALA A 303 -8.28 -18.53 -12.53
CA ALA A 303 -9.37 -19.49 -12.40
C ALA A 303 -8.97 -20.82 -11.71
N GLY A 304 -7.69 -21.02 -11.36
CA GLY A 304 -7.21 -22.26 -10.75
C GLY A 304 -5.85 -22.07 -10.09
N ASN A 305 -5.35 -23.14 -9.46
CA ASN A 305 -4.07 -23.13 -8.75
C ASN A 305 -2.90 -22.72 -9.63
N ILE A 306 -2.07 -21.83 -9.13
CA ILE A 306 -0.81 -21.39 -9.73
C ILE A 306 0.32 -22.02 -8.92
N LYS A 307 0.97 -23.04 -9.47
CA LYS A 307 1.96 -23.86 -8.76
C LYS A 307 3.40 -23.36 -8.85
N GLN A 308 3.68 -22.43 -9.74
CA GLN A 308 5.05 -21.95 -10.01
C GLN A 308 5.10 -20.43 -10.04
N PRO A 309 6.21 -19.82 -9.56
CA PRO A 309 6.49 -18.40 -9.75
C PRO A 309 6.46 -18.03 -11.24
N GLY A 310 6.04 -16.82 -11.55
CA GLY A 310 6.05 -16.35 -12.94
C GLY A 310 5.15 -15.15 -13.17
N MET A 311 5.16 -14.67 -14.42
CA MET A 311 4.30 -13.58 -14.87
C MET A 311 3.12 -14.16 -15.66
N TYR A 312 1.91 -13.79 -15.25
CA TYR A 312 0.64 -14.27 -15.82
C TYR A 312 -0.15 -13.07 -16.33
N SER A 313 -0.79 -13.21 -17.47
CA SER A 313 -1.60 -12.16 -18.08
C SER A 313 -2.83 -12.71 -18.77
N GLY A 314 -3.92 -11.96 -18.72
CA GLY A 314 -5.13 -12.31 -19.48
C GLY A 314 -6.05 -11.11 -19.57
N SER A 315 -6.26 -10.54 -20.74
CA SER A 315 -7.10 -9.37 -21.06
C SER A 315 -6.29 -8.13 -21.50
N PRO A 316 -5.37 -8.25 -22.50
CA PRO A 316 -4.69 -7.07 -23.02
C PRO A 316 -5.67 -6.21 -23.84
N ALA A 317 -5.50 -4.89 -23.82
CA ALA A 317 -6.14 -4.00 -24.78
C ALA A 317 -5.60 -4.28 -26.18
N ILE A 318 -6.50 -4.55 -27.11
CA ILE A 318 -6.17 -4.81 -28.53
C ILE A 318 -6.97 -3.81 -29.37
N ASP A 319 -6.39 -3.34 -30.48
CA ASP A 319 -7.12 -2.54 -31.48
C ASP A 319 -8.49 -3.17 -31.78
N ALA A 320 -9.54 -2.37 -31.80
CA ALA A 320 -10.92 -2.87 -31.88
C ALA A 320 -11.20 -3.71 -33.14
N ALA A 321 -10.58 -3.39 -34.28
CA ALA A 321 -10.76 -4.15 -35.51
C ALA A 321 -10.03 -5.52 -35.42
N THR A 322 -8.85 -5.53 -34.83
CA THR A 322 -8.07 -6.74 -34.55
C THR A 322 -8.78 -7.63 -33.55
N TRP A 323 -9.31 -7.05 -32.45
CA TRP A 323 -10.06 -7.79 -31.43
C TRP A 323 -11.31 -8.47 -32.02
N ARG A 324 -12.10 -7.77 -32.84
CA ARG A 324 -13.27 -8.34 -33.50
C ARG A 324 -12.90 -9.55 -34.38
N ARG A 325 -11.81 -9.47 -35.16
CA ARG A 325 -11.32 -10.60 -35.97
C ARG A 325 -10.86 -11.77 -35.09
N ALA A 326 -10.14 -11.50 -33.99
CA ALA A 326 -9.68 -12.52 -33.07
C ALA A 326 -10.84 -13.25 -32.39
N VAL A 327 -11.87 -12.53 -31.93
CA VAL A 327 -13.08 -13.11 -31.29
C VAL A 327 -13.86 -14.00 -32.26
N ILE A 328 -13.97 -13.63 -33.55
CA ILE A 328 -14.62 -14.47 -34.56
C ILE A 328 -13.86 -15.78 -34.72
N LYS A 329 -12.53 -15.74 -34.85
CA LYS A 329 -11.71 -16.95 -34.95
C LYS A 329 -11.82 -17.83 -33.70
N PHE A 330 -11.76 -17.23 -32.52
CA PHE A 330 -11.92 -17.95 -31.26
C PHE A 330 -13.28 -18.67 -31.17
N LYS A 331 -14.39 -18.00 -31.53
CA LYS A 331 -15.71 -18.62 -31.57
C LYS A 331 -15.83 -19.74 -32.58
N GLN A 332 -15.12 -19.66 -33.72
CA GLN A 332 -15.08 -20.71 -34.73
C GLN A 332 -14.29 -21.93 -34.25
N SER A 333 -13.15 -21.73 -33.58
CA SER A 333 -12.33 -22.83 -33.06
C SER A 333 -12.99 -23.62 -31.91
N GLY A 334 -13.96 -23.05 -31.21
CA GLY A 334 -14.73 -23.75 -30.16
C GLY A 334 -15.93 -24.54 -30.67
N LYS A 335 -16.13 -24.66 -31.99
CA LYS A 335 -17.24 -25.40 -32.61
C LYS A 335 -16.85 -26.79 -33.09
N HIS A 336 -15.68 -27.30 -32.75
CA HIS A 336 -15.19 -28.64 -33.12
C HIS A 336 -15.07 -29.54 -31.91
#